data_adff71e0bc59795e300c1c5e3ed0c1e1
#
_entry.id   adff71e0bc59795e300c1c5e3ed0c1e1
#
_cell.length_a   1.000
_cell.length_b   1.000
_cell.length_c   1.000
_cell.angle_alpha   90.00
_cell.angle_beta   90.00
_cell.angle_gamma   90.00
#
_symmetry.space_group_name_H-M   'P 1'
#
loop_
_entity.id
_entity.type
_entity.pdbx_description
1 polymer ?
#
loop_
_entity_poly.entity_id
_entity_poly.type
_entity_poly.pdbx_seq_one_letter_code
_entity_poly.pdbx_strand_id
1 'polypeptide(L)'
;MDAEVGAWEPPATLGHRHALALDGADTAGDVLDLDKDAQARVREVAQGGAEWSGFFADRSSERLIAWLRVLTLAEATIPGCDTGPKSPVIELARLLRERGDYPDELTPWIKSVSTNRFLPYGSLMDRLRG
;
A
#
# COMPACT_ATOMS: atom_id res chain seq x y z
N MET A 1 -35.35 9.88 -0.79
CA MET A 1 -34.55 9.83 -0.43
C MET A 1 -33.87 10.01 -0.02
N ASP A 2 -33.68 10.20 -0.46
CA ASP A 2 -32.81 10.33 -0.35
C ASP A 2 -32.08 10.62 0.37
N ALA A 3 -32.41 11.19 0.79
CA ALA A 3 -31.47 11.87 1.62
C ALA A 3 -30.64 10.93 2.43
N GLU A 4 -31.20 9.95 2.96
CA GLU A 4 -30.40 8.97 3.63
C GLU A 4 -29.40 8.34 2.68
N VAL A 5 -29.70 8.38 1.43
CA VAL A 5 -28.73 7.99 0.43
C VAL A 5 -27.51 8.90 0.53
N GLY A 6 -27.72 10.18 0.71
CA GLY A 6 -26.62 11.11 0.91
C GLY A 6 -25.89 10.92 2.22
N ALA A 7 -26.57 10.36 3.23
CA ALA A 7 -25.94 10.15 4.54
C ALA A 7 -25.02 8.93 4.56
N TRP A 8 -25.18 8.00 3.64
CA TRP A 8 -24.32 6.84 3.55
C TRP A 8 -23.70 6.76 2.18
N GLU A 9 -22.38 6.75 2.15
CA GLU A 9 -21.64 6.57 0.91
C GLU A 9 -20.79 5.33 1.01
N PRO A 10 -20.72 4.51 -0.05
CA PRO A 10 -19.83 3.37 -0.02
C PRO A 10 -18.39 3.82 0.05
N PRO A 11 -17.49 3.01 0.61
CA PRO A 11 -16.06 3.32 0.59
C PRO A 11 -15.60 3.58 -0.83
N ALA A 12 -14.62 4.46 -1.00
CA ALA A 12 -14.07 4.76 -2.30
C ALA A 12 -13.53 3.49 -2.95
N THR A 13 -13.93 3.25 -4.20
CA THR A 13 -13.41 2.12 -4.95
C THR A 13 -12.01 2.47 -5.45
N LEU A 14 -11.05 1.58 -5.25
CA LEU A 14 -9.69 1.78 -5.73
C LEU A 14 -9.66 1.71 -7.25
N GLY A 15 -9.08 2.71 -7.89
CA GLY A 15 -9.08 2.80 -9.34
C GLY A 15 -8.01 3.71 -9.88
N HIS A 16 -8.28 4.30 -11.04
CA HIS A 16 -7.29 5.08 -11.79
C HIS A 16 -6.68 6.23 -11.00
N ARG A 17 -7.48 6.97 -10.25
CA ARG A 17 -6.98 8.08 -9.45
C ARG A 17 -5.95 7.63 -8.40
N HIS A 18 -6.21 6.47 -7.82
CA HIS A 18 -5.31 5.88 -6.82
C HIS A 18 -4.00 5.45 -7.47
N ALA A 19 -4.10 4.83 -8.65
CA ALA A 19 -2.92 4.43 -9.41
C ALA A 19 -2.08 5.65 -9.79
N LEU A 20 -2.71 6.74 -10.23
CA LEU A 20 -1.99 7.95 -10.57
C LEU A 20 -1.27 8.56 -9.36
N ALA A 21 -1.91 8.55 -8.20
CA ALA A 21 -1.30 9.08 -6.98
C ALA A 21 -0.05 8.27 -6.59
N LEU A 22 -0.13 6.95 -6.72
CA LEU A 22 1.02 6.10 -6.41
C LEU A 22 2.12 6.26 -7.45
N ASP A 23 1.77 6.31 -8.75
CA ASP A 23 2.74 6.45 -9.81
C ASP A 23 3.46 7.79 -9.77
N GLY A 24 2.76 8.85 -9.36
CA GLY A 24 3.32 10.19 -9.32
C GLY A 24 4.14 10.51 -8.07
N ALA A 25 4.16 9.61 -7.10
CA ALA A 25 4.87 9.86 -5.85
C ALA A 25 6.37 9.69 -6.04
N ASP A 26 7.13 10.67 -5.52
CA ASP A 26 8.59 10.62 -5.57
C ASP A 26 9.10 10.07 -4.24
N THR A 27 9.95 9.05 -4.30
CA THR A 27 10.52 8.41 -3.12
C THR A 27 12.04 8.60 -3.04
N ALA A 28 12.58 9.54 -3.80
CA ALA A 28 14.02 9.80 -3.78
C ALA A 28 14.47 10.18 -2.37
N GLY A 29 15.60 9.60 -1.93
CA GLY A 29 16.14 9.87 -0.61
C GLY A 29 15.27 9.36 0.53
N ASP A 30 14.37 8.43 0.25
CA ASP A 30 13.45 7.86 1.23
C ASP A 30 12.54 8.90 1.88
N VAL A 31 12.26 9.97 1.14
CA VAL A 31 11.34 11.03 1.57
C VAL A 31 10.12 11.01 0.64
N LEU A 32 8.94 11.04 1.25
CA LEU A 32 7.69 11.07 0.50
C LEU A 32 7.07 12.44 0.65
N ASP A 33 6.87 13.13 -0.49
CA ASP A 33 6.29 14.47 -0.51
C ASP A 33 5.05 14.44 -1.40
N LEU A 34 3.87 14.49 -0.80
CA LEU A 34 2.60 14.42 -1.49
C LEU A 34 1.71 15.58 -1.07
N ASP A 35 0.95 16.13 -2.03
CA ASP A 35 -0.08 17.10 -1.67
C ASP A 35 -1.23 16.38 -0.95
N LYS A 36 -2.18 17.17 -0.43
CA LYS A 36 -3.26 16.62 0.39
C LYS A 36 -4.15 15.66 -0.37
N ASP A 37 -4.40 15.93 -1.65
CA ASP A 37 -5.24 15.04 -2.46
C ASP A 37 -4.55 13.70 -2.67
N ALA A 38 -3.27 13.72 -3.02
CA ALA A 38 -2.50 12.48 -3.19
C ALA A 38 -2.41 11.71 -1.87
N GLN A 39 -2.21 12.40 -0.75
CA GLN A 39 -2.20 11.76 0.56
C GLN A 39 -3.53 11.04 0.84
N ALA A 40 -4.64 11.68 0.50
CA ALA A 40 -5.96 11.08 0.69
C ALA A 40 -6.11 9.82 -0.16
N ARG A 41 -5.65 9.85 -1.42
CA ARG A 41 -5.73 8.67 -2.29
C ARG A 41 -4.85 7.54 -1.75
N VAL A 42 -3.63 7.84 -1.33
CA VAL A 42 -2.72 6.84 -0.77
C VAL A 42 -3.32 6.23 0.50
N ARG A 43 -3.93 7.05 1.35
CA ARG A 43 -4.58 6.55 2.56
C ARG A 43 -5.73 5.60 2.23
N GLU A 44 -6.50 5.90 1.18
CA GLU A 44 -7.58 5.01 0.74
C GLU A 44 -7.04 3.66 0.27
N VAL A 45 -5.90 3.65 -0.40
CA VAL A 45 -5.24 2.39 -0.76
C VAL A 45 -4.81 1.64 0.50
N ALA A 46 -4.20 2.33 1.45
CA ALA A 46 -3.71 1.69 2.67
C ALA A 46 -4.85 1.01 3.45
N GLN A 47 -6.06 1.54 3.35
CA GLN A 47 -7.23 1.06 4.07
C GLN A 47 -8.15 0.20 3.21
N GLY A 48 -7.78 -0.05 1.96
CA GLY A 48 -8.66 -0.67 0.98
C GLY A 48 -8.61 -2.19 0.88
N GLY A 49 -8.27 -2.89 1.94
CA GLY A 49 -7.96 -4.33 1.98
C GLY A 49 -8.77 -5.23 1.06
N ALA A 50 -10.10 -5.09 1.07
CA ALA A 50 -10.94 -5.98 0.27
C ALA A 50 -10.77 -5.79 -1.24
N GLU A 51 -10.19 -4.68 -1.68
CA GLU A 51 -10.04 -4.36 -3.10
C GLU A 51 -8.63 -4.60 -3.64
N TRP A 52 -7.67 -4.93 -2.77
CA TRP A 52 -6.27 -5.03 -3.21
C TRP A 52 -6.05 -6.09 -4.29
N SER A 53 -6.69 -7.24 -4.20
CA SER A 53 -6.44 -8.30 -5.18
C SER A 53 -6.76 -7.84 -6.60
N GLY A 54 -7.88 -7.15 -6.79
CA GLY A 54 -8.22 -6.60 -8.09
C GLY A 54 -7.36 -5.42 -8.49
N PHE A 55 -7.07 -4.54 -7.53
CA PHE A 55 -6.34 -3.32 -7.80
C PHE A 55 -4.87 -3.59 -8.18
N PHE A 56 -4.25 -4.61 -7.57
CA PHE A 56 -2.85 -4.92 -7.85
C PHE A 56 -2.63 -5.96 -8.95
N ALA A 57 -3.65 -6.79 -9.26
CA ALA A 57 -3.46 -8.03 -10.02
C ALA A 57 -2.83 -7.84 -11.39
N ASP A 58 -3.22 -6.82 -12.12
CA ASP A 58 -2.80 -6.64 -13.52
C ASP A 58 -1.63 -5.66 -13.67
N ARG A 59 -1.00 -5.28 -12.56
CA ARG A 59 0.11 -4.32 -12.63
C ARG A 59 1.42 -5.07 -12.84
N SER A 60 2.37 -4.44 -13.51
CA SER A 60 3.70 -5.02 -13.66
C SER A 60 4.39 -5.12 -12.30
N SER A 61 5.30 -6.07 -12.15
CA SER A 61 6.06 -6.21 -10.92
C SER A 61 6.87 -4.96 -10.60
N GLU A 62 7.44 -4.34 -11.63
CA GLU A 62 8.19 -3.09 -11.48
C GLU A 62 7.32 -2.00 -10.86
N ARG A 63 6.09 -1.87 -11.35
CA ARG A 63 5.15 -0.88 -10.85
C ARG A 63 4.74 -1.19 -9.41
N LEU A 64 4.51 -2.47 -9.12
CA LEU A 64 4.15 -2.89 -7.76
C LEU A 64 5.29 -2.64 -6.77
N ILE A 65 6.54 -2.81 -7.20
CA ILE A 65 7.69 -2.50 -6.36
C ILE A 65 7.71 -1.01 -6.02
N ALA A 66 7.48 -0.16 -7.03
CA ALA A 66 7.43 1.29 -6.81
C ALA A 66 6.31 1.65 -5.84
N TRP A 67 5.13 1.06 -6.00
CA TRP A 67 4.00 1.29 -5.11
C TRP A 67 4.27 0.81 -3.69
N LEU A 68 4.96 -0.32 -3.56
CA LEU A 68 5.34 -0.84 -2.25
C LEU A 68 6.22 0.18 -1.51
N ARG A 69 7.17 0.80 -2.22
CA ARG A 69 8.03 1.81 -1.62
C ARG A 69 7.22 3.03 -1.17
N VAL A 70 6.30 3.50 -2.00
CA VAL A 70 5.44 4.64 -1.64
C VAL A 70 4.63 4.32 -0.39
N LEU A 71 3.99 3.14 -0.37
CA LEU A 71 3.12 2.76 0.75
C LEU A 71 3.92 2.54 2.04
N THR A 72 5.13 2.00 1.93
CA THR A 72 6.00 1.83 3.10
C THR A 72 6.35 3.18 3.72
N LEU A 73 6.73 4.15 2.90
CA LEU A 73 7.05 5.49 3.40
C LEU A 73 5.80 6.21 3.92
N ALA A 74 4.65 6.00 3.27
CA ALA A 74 3.40 6.60 3.71
C ALA A 74 3.00 6.13 5.11
N GLU A 75 3.24 4.86 5.43
CA GLU A 75 2.93 4.35 6.77
C GLU A 75 3.69 5.10 7.86
N ALA A 76 4.89 5.53 7.56
CA ALA A 76 5.73 6.23 8.53
C ALA A 76 5.39 7.72 8.66
N THR A 77 4.75 8.31 7.66
CA THR A 77 4.64 9.78 7.59
C THR A 77 3.22 10.31 7.43
N ILE A 78 2.27 9.51 6.94
CA ILE A 78 0.89 9.98 6.69
C ILE A 78 -0.06 9.34 7.70
N PRO A 79 -0.74 10.15 8.53
CA PRO A 79 -1.70 9.61 9.50
C PRO A 79 -2.76 8.75 8.80
N GLY A 80 -3.05 7.59 9.38
CA GLY A 80 -4.05 6.68 8.84
C GLY A 80 -3.53 5.68 7.83
N CYS A 81 -2.26 5.77 7.43
CA CYS A 81 -1.68 4.82 6.48
C CYS A 81 -1.08 3.60 7.16
N ASP A 82 -0.71 3.69 8.44
CA ASP A 82 -0.17 2.53 9.17
C ASP A 82 -1.33 1.66 9.66
N THR A 83 -1.52 0.52 9.03
CA THR A 83 -2.58 -0.43 9.38
C THR A 83 -2.01 -1.70 10.02
N GLY A 84 -0.76 -1.68 10.44
CA GLY A 84 -0.13 -2.77 11.18
C GLY A 84 -0.12 -4.08 10.38
N PRO A 85 -0.70 -5.16 10.94
CA PRO A 85 -0.70 -6.45 10.26
C PRO A 85 -1.61 -6.49 9.02
N LYS A 86 -2.38 -5.43 8.78
CA LYS A 86 -3.26 -5.32 7.61
C LYS A 86 -2.70 -4.33 6.58
N SER A 87 -1.38 -4.17 6.54
CA SER A 87 -0.73 -3.25 5.61
C SER A 87 -0.78 -3.76 4.17
N PRO A 88 -1.04 -2.88 3.19
CA PRO A 88 -0.95 -3.27 1.78
C PRO A 88 0.45 -3.69 1.36
N VAL A 89 1.48 -3.25 2.09
CA VAL A 89 2.86 -3.66 1.82
C VAL A 89 3.02 -5.17 1.96
N ILE A 90 2.33 -5.77 2.95
CA ILE A 90 2.37 -7.22 3.15
C ILE A 90 1.77 -7.94 1.94
N GLU A 91 0.64 -7.44 1.44
CA GLU A 91 -0.01 -8.04 0.28
C GLU A 91 0.86 -7.90 -0.97
N LEU A 92 1.45 -6.73 -1.19
CA LEU A 92 2.33 -6.50 -2.32
C LEU A 92 3.57 -7.39 -2.26
N ALA A 93 4.17 -7.51 -1.08
CA ALA A 93 5.34 -8.37 -0.91
C ALA A 93 4.99 -9.83 -1.20
N ARG A 94 3.82 -10.29 -0.72
CA ARG A 94 3.36 -11.65 -0.98
C ARG A 94 3.16 -11.88 -2.49
N LEU A 95 2.51 -10.95 -3.15
CA LEU A 95 2.25 -11.04 -4.58
C LEU A 95 3.55 -11.08 -5.38
N LEU A 96 4.50 -10.22 -5.04
CA LEU A 96 5.80 -10.20 -5.70
C LEU A 96 6.58 -11.50 -5.48
N ARG A 97 6.52 -12.07 -4.28
CA ARG A 97 7.16 -13.36 -4.01
C ARG A 97 6.51 -14.48 -4.81
N GLU A 98 5.18 -14.47 -4.94
CA GLU A 98 4.47 -15.46 -5.75
C GLU A 98 4.89 -15.40 -7.21
N ARG A 99 5.18 -14.18 -7.70
CA ARG A 99 5.63 -13.99 -9.08
C ARG A 99 7.11 -14.34 -9.28
N GLY A 100 7.86 -14.48 -8.20
CA GLY A 100 9.31 -14.64 -8.28
C GLY A 100 10.04 -13.33 -8.56
N ASP A 101 9.40 -12.20 -8.31
CA ASP A 101 9.91 -10.86 -8.67
C ASP A 101 10.21 -9.99 -7.46
N TYR A 102 10.34 -10.58 -6.27
CA TYR A 102 10.63 -9.83 -5.05
C TYR A 102 12.13 -9.57 -4.94
N PRO A 103 12.58 -8.30 -5.03
CA PRO A 103 14.02 -7.99 -4.99
C PRO A 103 14.65 -8.30 -3.63
N ASP A 104 15.88 -8.80 -3.65
CA ASP A 104 16.60 -9.15 -2.41
C ASP A 104 16.85 -7.96 -1.52
N GLU A 105 17.02 -6.77 -2.09
CA GLU A 105 17.31 -5.56 -1.32
C GLU A 105 16.08 -4.95 -0.67
N LEU A 106 14.89 -5.43 -1.00
CA LEU A 106 13.66 -4.78 -0.57
C LEU A 106 13.38 -4.96 0.91
N THR A 107 13.55 -6.17 1.45
CA THR A 107 13.32 -6.41 2.88
C THR A 107 14.25 -5.59 3.77
N PRO A 108 15.57 -5.56 3.53
CA PRO A 108 16.45 -4.70 4.32
C PRO A 108 16.06 -3.23 4.24
N TRP A 109 15.66 -2.77 3.04
CA TRP A 109 15.21 -1.40 2.87
C TRP A 109 13.96 -1.10 3.70
N ILE A 110 12.95 -1.97 3.62
CA ILE A 110 11.72 -1.81 4.40
C ILE A 110 12.05 -1.68 5.88
N LYS A 111 12.91 -2.56 6.39
CA LYS A 111 13.26 -2.55 7.81
C LYS A 111 14.06 -1.31 8.21
N SER A 112 14.74 -0.69 7.25
CA SER A 112 15.50 0.52 7.54
C SER A 112 14.64 1.76 7.66
N VAL A 113 13.45 1.78 7.02
CA VAL A 113 12.60 2.97 6.96
C VAL A 113 11.27 2.81 7.70
N SER A 114 10.84 1.59 8.00
CA SER A 114 9.52 1.34 8.59
C SER A 114 9.63 0.99 10.07
N THR A 115 8.66 1.49 10.85
CA THR A 115 8.50 1.10 12.25
C THR A 115 7.43 0.02 12.40
N ASN A 116 6.78 -0.39 11.31
CA ASN A 116 5.76 -1.42 11.36
C ASN A 116 6.44 -2.79 11.39
N ARG A 117 6.42 -3.43 12.56
CA ARG A 117 7.11 -4.70 12.79
C ARG A 117 6.55 -5.86 11.96
N PHE A 118 5.35 -5.71 11.40
CA PHE A 118 4.73 -6.75 10.58
C PHE A 118 5.24 -6.78 9.15
N LEU A 119 5.98 -5.75 8.71
CA LEU A 119 6.48 -5.70 7.35
C LEU A 119 7.78 -6.48 7.20
N PRO A 120 7.98 -7.16 6.10
CA PRO A 120 7.04 -7.36 4.99
C PRO A 120 6.22 -8.64 5.09
N TYR A 121 6.33 -9.40 6.16
CA TYR A 121 5.82 -10.78 6.22
C TYR A 121 4.45 -10.93 6.86
N GLY A 122 3.96 -9.90 7.53
CA GLY A 122 2.69 -9.96 8.23
C GLY A 122 2.85 -10.49 9.65
N SER A 123 1.76 -11.03 10.19
CA SER A 123 1.77 -11.60 11.54
C SER A 123 2.53 -12.92 11.53
N LEU A 124 2.81 -13.44 12.74
CA LEU A 124 3.45 -14.75 12.85
C LEU A 124 2.65 -15.83 12.14
N MET A 125 1.31 -15.78 12.24
CA MET A 125 0.47 -16.76 11.56
C MET A 125 0.62 -16.68 10.04
N ASP A 126 0.70 -15.47 9.50
CA ASP A 126 0.87 -15.28 8.07
C ASP A 126 2.22 -15.83 7.60
N ARG A 127 3.27 -15.62 8.40
CA ARG A 127 4.58 -16.16 8.09
C ARG A 127 4.60 -17.68 8.09
N LEU A 128 3.89 -18.28 9.03
CA LEU A 128 3.84 -19.75 9.12
C LEU A 128 3.06 -20.38 7.97
N ARG A 129 2.13 -19.65 7.39
CA ARG A 129 1.39 -20.13 6.23
C ARG A 129 2.17 -20.01 4.93
N GLY A 130 3.02 -19.05 4.88
CA GLY A 130 3.63 -18.70 3.66
C GLY A 130 5.06 -18.87 3.51
#